data_1f935f1d98df1b278826880e2f9d0c70
#
_entry.id   1f935f1d98df1b278826880e2f9d0c70
#
_cell.length_a   1.000
_cell.length_b   1.000
_cell.length_c   1.000
_cell.angle_alpha   90.00
_cell.angle_beta   90.00
_cell.angle_gamma   90.00
#
_symmetry.space_group_name_H-M   'P 1'
#
loop_
_entity.id
_entity.type
_entity.pdbx_description
1 polymer ?
#
loop_
_entity_poly.entity_id
_entity_poly.type
_entity_poly.pdbx_seq_one_letter_code
_entity_poly.pdbx_strand_id
1 'polypeptide(L)'
;MQQAQIPVIPARYYLRLIDILINTNQYDVKLLSTFKAELSKTELLSIQQIEQFIALGLSFPNTAHLAFELGKNLKLSSHSLVGYALMTSPNLEHALRLIAQYFRLIMPSFKLSIQFVPQQQKVELWFEPILQMNQQCLAFHIEAIAVAFYYNVLELAGQQLQRYQLYMSLPEPAHL
;
A
#
# COMPACT_ATOMS: atom_id res chain seq x y z
N MET A 1 22.99 4.21 -6.50
CA MET A 1 22.25 4.67 -7.69
C MET A 1 21.70 3.53 -8.56
N GLN A 2 22.36 2.38 -8.72
CA GLN A 2 21.84 1.28 -9.57
C GLN A 2 20.58 0.57 -9.06
N GLN A 3 20.34 0.46 -7.74
CA GLN A 3 19.17 -0.23 -7.19
C GLN A 3 17.83 0.47 -7.48
N ALA A 4 17.83 1.80 -7.64
CA ALA A 4 16.60 2.55 -7.90
C ALA A 4 15.99 2.32 -9.29
N GLN A 5 16.76 1.71 -10.21
CA GLN A 5 16.34 1.45 -11.60
C GLN A 5 15.86 0.01 -11.83
N ILE A 6 16.06 -0.89 -10.85
CA ILE A 6 15.64 -2.28 -10.99
C ILE A 6 14.12 -2.36 -10.80
N PRO A 7 13.35 -2.91 -11.79
CA PRO A 7 11.90 -3.06 -11.65
C PRO A 7 11.59 -4.17 -10.63
N VAL A 8 10.96 -3.82 -9.53
CA VAL A 8 10.67 -4.78 -8.44
C VAL A 8 9.25 -4.64 -7.87
N ILE A 9 8.55 -3.53 -8.15
CA ILE A 9 7.26 -3.24 -7.52
C ILE A 9 6.12 -3.48 -8.51
N PRO A 10 5.08 -4.24 -8.15
CA PRO A 10 3.99 -4.55 -9.07
C PRO A 10 3.24 -3.31 -9.55
N ALA A 11 3.14 -3.12 -10.87
CA ALA A 11 2.47 -1.97 -11.50
C ALA A 11 0.97 -1.93 -11.21
N ARG A 12 0.34 -3.08 -10.92
CA ARG A 12 -1.11 -3.19 -10.67
C ARG A 12 -1.64 -2.25 -9.57
N TYR A 13 -0.83 -1.93 -8.56
CA TYR A 13 -1.22 -1.02 -7.49
C TYR A 13 -1.34 0.42 -7.99
N TYR A 14 -0.46 0.83 -8.88
CA TYR A 14 -0.47 2.17 -9.49
C TYR A 14 -1.50 2.29 -10.60
N LEU A 15 -1.81 1.21 -11.31
CA LEU A 15 -2.97 1.17 -12.21
C LEU A 15 -4.25 1.44 -11.42
N ARG A 16 -4.38 0.86 -10.21
CA ARG A 16 -5.52 1.14 -9.33
C ARG A 16 -5.59 2.60 -8.91
N LEU A 17 -4.44 3.22 -8.64
CA LEU A 17 -4.36 4.64 -8.31
C LEU A 17 -4.84 5.53 -9.47
N ILE A 18 -4.46 5.20 -10.71
CA ILE A 18 -4.96 5.91 -11.89
C ILE A 18 -6.47 5.76 -12.02
N ASP A 19 -7.02 4.59 -11.76
CA ASP A 19 -8.47 4.38 -11.78
C ASP A 19 -9.20 5.27 -10.76
N ILE A 20 -8.64 5.43 -9.57
CA ILE A 20 -9.16 6.33 -8.55
C ILE A 20 -9.16 7.77 -9.09
N LEU A 21 -8.06 8.24 -9.67
CA LEU A 21 -7.93 9.58 -10.24
C LEU A 21 -8.92 9.81 -11.39
N ILE A 22 -9.08 8.85 -12.30
CA ILE A 22 -10.04 8.96 -13.41
C ILE A 22 -11.48 9.06 -12.88
N ASN A 23 -11.84 8.26 -11.88
CA ASN A 23 -13.20 8.22 -11.34
C ASN A 23 -13.59 9.47 -10.56
N THR A 24 -12.64 10.28 -10.12
CA THR A 24 -12.95 11.57 -9.46
C THR A 24 -13.44 12.65 -10.42
N ASN A 25 -13.28 12.47 -11.72
CA ASN A 25 -13.65 13.43 -12.79
C ASN A 25 -13.07 14.86 -12.61
N GLN A 26 -12.01 15.01 -11.83
CA GLN A 26 -11.39 16.31 -11.54
C GLN A 26 -10.11 16.57 -12.34
N TYR A 27 -9.67 15.58 -13.13
CA TYR A 27 -8.37 15.60 -13.80
C TYR A 27 -8.49 15.33 -15.29
N ASP A 28 -7.44 15.65 -16.05
CA ASP A 28 -7.36 15.33 -17.48
C ASP A 28 -7.39 13.81 -17.71
N VAL A 29 -8.58 13.30 -17.98
CA VAL A 29 -8.84 11.86 -18.23
C VAL A 29 -8.01 11.36 -19.41
N LYS A 30 -7.74 12.18 -20.42
CA LYS A 30 -6.95 11.78 -21.60
C LYS A 30 -5.49 11.54 -21.20
N LEU A 31 -4.92 12.43 -20.40
CA LEU A 31 -3.56 12.28 -19.87
C LEU A 31 -3.46 11.03 -19.00
N LEU A 32 -4.38 10.84 -18.06
CA LEU A 32 -4.41 9.68 -17.17
C LEU A 32 -4.61 8.35 -17.94
N SER A 33 -5.45 8.36 -18.98
CA SER A 33 -5.66 7.18 -19.81
C SER A 33 -4.42 6.80 -20.61
N THR A 34 -3.67 7.80 -21.10
CA THR A 34 -2.39 7.57 -21.77
C THR A 34 -1.38 6.96 -20.81
N PHE A 35 -1.27 7.51 -19.59
CA PHE A 35 -0.43 6.96 -18.53
C PHE A 35 -0.81 5.53 -18.17
N LYS A 36 -2.10 5.26 -18.03
CA LYS A 36 -2.62 3.92 -17.77
C LYS A 36 -2.22 2.93 -18.86
N ALA A 37 -2.35 3.34 -20.13
CA ALA A 37 -1.98 2.51 -21.27
C ALA A 37 -0.47 2.17 -21.29
N GLU A 38 0.38 3.12 -20.94
CA GLU A 38 1.82 2.87 -20.82
C GLU A 38 2.15 1.95 -19.64
N LEU A 39 1.58 2.22 -18.49
CA LEU A 39 1.80 1.44 -17.28
C LEU A 39 1.31 -0.02 -17.42
N SER A 40 0.23 -0.23 -18.18
CA SER A 40 -0.35 -1.57 -18.43
C SER A 40 0.56 -2.48 -19.24
N LYS A 41 1.57 -1.95 -19.93
CA LYS A 41 2.57 -2.71 -20.69
C LYS A 41 3.66 -3.31 -19.79
N THR A 42 3.70 -2.90 -18.52
CA THR A 42 4.76 -3.24 -17.58
C THR A 42 4.18 -3.98 -16.37
N GLU A 43 4.76 -5.11 -16.01
CA GLU A 43 4.35 -5.84 -14.80
C GLU A 43 4.97 -5.28 -13.53
N LEU A 44 6.20 -4.79 -13.63
CA LEU A 44 6.99 -4.28 -12.52
C LEU A 44 7.52 -2.88 -12.81
N LEU A 45 7.57 -2.05 -11.78
CA LEU A 45 8.12 -0.69 -11.80
C LEU A 45 9.38 -0.59 -10.94
N SER A 46 10.29 0.28 -11.35
CA SER A 46 11.42 0.71 -10.51
C SER A 46 10.98 1.79 -9.52
N ILE A 47 11.76 1.98 -8.45
CA ILE A 47 11.53 3.06 -7.47
C ILE A 47 11.52 4.43 -8.17
N GLN A 48 12.41 4.67 -9.11
CA GLN A 48 12.46 5.93 -9.85
C GLN A 48 11.16 6.21 -10.63
N GLN A 49 10.61 5.19 -11.30
CA GLN A 49 9.34 5.34 -12.02
C GLN A 49 8.19 5.62 -11.05
N ILE A 50 8.18 4.99 -9.88
CA ILE A 50 7.18 5.19 -8.85
C ILE A 50 7.27 6.60 -8.26
N GLU A 51 8.47 7.08 -7.94
CA GLU A 51 8.68 8.45 -7.46
C GLU A 51 8.15 9.49 -8.44
N GLN A 52 8.43 9.32 -9.73
CA GLN A 52 7.91 10.20 -10.79
C GLN A 52 6.38 10.12 -10.88
N PHE A 53 5.83 8.93 -10.79
CA PHE A 53 4.38 8.73 -10.86
C PHE A 53 3.65 9.34 -9.66
N ILE A 54 4.17 9.13 -8.44
CA ILE A 54 3.59 9.72 -7.22
C ILE A 54 3.71 11.24 -7.25
N ALA A 55 4.87 11.78 -7.65
CA ALA A 55 5.06 13.22 -7.77
C ALA A 55 4.06 13.84 -8.76
N LEU A 56 3.83 13.18 -9.90
CA LEU A 56 2.81 13.62 -10.86
C LEU A 56 1.40 13.54 -10.24
N GLY A 57 1.04 12.45 -9.60
CA GLY A 57 -0.27 12.30 -8.94
C GLY A 57 -0.53 13.38 -7.90
N LEU A 58 0.47 13.68 -7.07
CA LEU A 58 0.37 14.71 -6.03
C LEU A 58 0.51 16.16 -6.56
N SER A 59 0.86 16.35 -7.82
CA SER A 59 0.86 17.68 -8.46
C SER A 59 -0.53 18.16 -8.89
N PHE A 60 -1.51 17.26 -8.95
CA PHE A 60 -2.89 17.62 -9.23
C PHE A 60 -3.55 18.29 -7.99
N PRO A 61 -4.51 19.20 -8.18
CA PRO A 61 -5.23 19.83 -7.08
C PRO A 61 -6.06 18.77 -6.31
N ASN A 62 -6.20 18.95 -5.01
CA ASN A 62 -7.00 18.08 -4.11
C ASN A 62 -6.58 16.62 -4.06
N THR A 63 -5.29 16.32 -4.22
CA THR A 63 -4.74 14.95 -4.18
C THR A 63 -4.01 14.60 -2.88
N ALA A 64 -4.04 15.47 -1.88
CA ALA A 64 -3.37 15.23 -0.59
C ALA A 64 -3.77 13.89 0.06
N HIS A 65 -5.02 13.44 -0.14
CA HIS A 65 -5.57 12.19 0.39
C HIS A 65 -5.36 10.97 -0.53
N LEU A 66 -4.57 11.08 -1.58
CA LEU A 66 -4.44 10.05 -2.61
C LEU A 66 -3.87 8.72 -2.07
N ALA A 67 -2.93 8.78 -1.12
CA ALA A 67 -2.37 7.60 -0.46
C ALA A 67 -3.43 6.90 0.39
N PHE A 68 -4.26 7.66 1.11
CA PHE A 68 -5.39 7.14 1.87
C PHE A 68 -6.39 6.43 0.97
N GLU A 69 -6.79 7.06 -0.13
CA GLU A 69 -7.73 6.46 -1.08
C GLU A 69 -7.16 5.19 -1.73
N LEU A 70 -5.87 5.18 -2.06
CA LEU A 70 -5.22 3.96 -2.54
C LEU A 70 -5.31 2.86 -1.49
N GLY A 71 -4.89 3.13 -0.26
CA GLY A 71 -4.90 2.16 0.83
C GLY A 71 -6.29 1.57 1.09
N LYS A 72 -7.31 2.42 1.15
CA LYS A 72 -8.72 2.02 1.31
C LYS A 72 -9.22 1.10 0.18
N ASN A 73 -8.70 1.27 -1.02
CA ASN A 73 -9.08 0.49 -2.20
C ASN A 73 -8.23 -0.78 -2.41
N LEU A 74 -7.13 -0.96 -1.66
CA LEU A 74 -6.30 -2.17 -1.70
C LEU A 74 -6.87 -3.26 -0.80
N LYS A 75 -7.86 -3.99 -1.33
CA LYS A 75 -8.48 -5.12 -0.64
C LYS A 75 -7.61 -6.37 -0.70
N LEU A 76 -7.88 -7.35 0.15
CA LEU A 76 -7.18 -8.66 0.16
C LEU A 76 -7.14 -9.28 -1.24
N SER A 77 -8.25 -9.26 -1.97
CA SER A 77 -8.34 -9.77 -3.34
C SER A 77 -7.38 -9.10 -4.34
N SER A 78 -6.87 -7.89 -4.03
CA SER A 78 -5.89 -7.18 -4.86
C SER A 78 -4.50 -7.82 -4.83
N HIS A 79 -4.25 -8.75 -3.90
CA HIS A 79 -2.93 -9.35 -3.65
C HIS A 79 -2.76 -10.75 -4.24
N SER A 80 -3.57 -11.10 -5.27
CA SER A 80 -3.47 -12.38 -5.99
C SER A 80 -3.51 -13.59 -5.03
N LEU A 81 -2.63 -14.57 -5.20
CA LEU A 81 -2.60 -15.80 -4.40
C LEU A 81 -2.40 -15.54 -2.90
N VAL A 82 -1.60 -14.55 -2.53
CA VAL A 82 -1.39 -14.20 -1.12
C VAL A 82 -2.69 -13.70 -0.50
N GLY A 83 -3.41 -12.81 -1.20
CA GLY A 83 -4.70 -12.33 -0.74
C GLY A 83 -5.74 -13.44 -0.57
N TYR A 84 -5.76 -14.39 -1.49
CA TYR A 84 -6.63 -15.56 -1.40
C TYR A 84 -6.31 -16.42 -0.17
N ALA A 85 -5.02 -16.68 0.07
CA ALA A 85 -4.58 -17.43 1.24
C ALA A 85 -4.93 -16.73 2.57
N LEU A 86 -4.86 -15.38 2.59
CA LEU A 86 -5.29 -14.59 3.76
C LEU A 86 -6.79 -14.73 4.02
N MET A 87 -7.63 -14.61 2.98
CA MET A 87 -9.10 -14.73 3.09
C MET A 87 -9.55 -16.14 3.53
N THR A 88 -8.77 -17.17 3.21
CA THR A 88 -9.06 -18.57 3.60
C THR A 88 -8.37 -18.98 4.89
N SER A 89 -7.69 -18.08 5.57
CA SER A 89 -7.04 -18.36 6.85
C SER A 89 -8.05 -18.70 7.93
N PRO A 90 -7.77 -19.71 8.79
CA PRO A 90 -8.72 -20.18 9.80
C PRO A 90 -8.99 -19.15 10.91
N ASN A 91 -8.09 -18.21 11.12
CA ASN A 91 -8.21 -17.13 12.10
C ASN A 91 -7.24 -15.99 11.77
N LEU A 92 -7.42 -14.85 12.47
CA LEU A 92 -6.62 -13.64 12.27
C LEU A 92 -5.12 -13.87 12.55
N GLU A 93 -4.77 -14.64 13.59
CA GLU A 93 -3.37 -14.92 13.92
C GLU A 93 -2.67 -15.65 12.78
N HIS A 94 -3.31 -16.65 12.19
CA HIS A 94 -2.78 -17.39 11.04
C HIS A 94 -2.60 -16.45 9.84
N ALA A 95 -3.60 -15.59 9.55
CA ALA A 95 -3.51 -14.61 8.48
C ALA A 95 -2.35 -13.63 8.69
N LEU A 96 -2.17 -13.13 9.91
CA LEU A 96 -1.07 -12.22 10.26
C LEU A 96 0.32 -12.88 10.11
N ARG A 97 0.47 -14.14 10.53
CA ARG A 97 1.72 -14.90 10.33
C ARG A 97 2.01 -15.13 8.85
N LEU A 98 1.00 -15.48 8.09
CA LEU A 98 1.10 -15.72 6.65
C LEU A 98 1.49 -14.45 5.90
N ILE A 99 0.85 -13.32 6.20
CA ILE A 99 1.22 -12.07 5.54
C ILE A 99 2.64 -11.63 5.90
N ALA A 100 3.10 -11.81 7.15
CA ALA A 100 4.48 -11.49 7.51
C ALA A 100 5.49 -12.30 6.67
N GLN A 101 5.19 -13.58 6.45
CA GLN A 101 6.05 -14.46 5.67
C GLN A 101 6.11 -14.06 4.18
N TYR A 102 4.98 -13.63 3.61
CA TYR A 102 4.85 -13.39 2.17
C TYR A 102 4.70 -11.90 1.80
N PHE A 103 4.86 -10.99 2.76
CA PHE A 103 4.67 -9.54 2.52
C PHE A 103 5.51 -9.01 1.37
N ARG A 104 6.73 -9.50 1.20
CA ARG A 104 7.63 -9.09 0.12
C ARG A 104 7.14 -9.47 -1.28
N LEU A 105 6.21 -10.40 -1.42
CA LEU A 105 5.53 -10.69 -2.69
C LEU A 105 4.48 -9.64 -3.03
N ILE A 106 3.94 -8.96 -2.01
CA ILE A 106 2.98 -7.87 -2.15
C ILE A 106 3.71 -6.54 -2.32
N MET A 107 4.65 -6.25 -1.41
CA MET A 107 5.37 -4.98 -1.35
C MET A 107 6.87 -5.22 -1.16
N PRO A 108 7.61 -5.46 -2.27
CA PRO A 108 9.04 -5.79 -2.21
C PRO A 108 9.93 -4.69 -1.62
N SER A 109 9.45 -3.45 -1.58
CA SER A 109 10.16 -2.29 -1.04
C SER A 109 10.11 -2.16 0.48
N PHE A 110 9.29 -2.98 1.15
CA PHE A 110 9.14 -2.97 2.61
C PHE A 110 9.29 -4.37 3.20
N LYS A 111 9.74 -4.42 4.44
CA LYS A 111 9.71 -5.60 5.31
C LYS A 111 8.59 -5.44 6.32
N LEU A 112 7.83 -6.49 6.54
CA LEU A 112 6.88 -6.60 7.63
C LEU A 112 7.43 -7.55 8.69
N SER A 113 7.51 -7.08 9.93
CA SER A 113 7.79 -7.89 11.11
C SER A 113 6.57 -7.89 12.02
N ILE A 114 6.27 -9.04 12.63
CA ILE A 114 5.14 -9.20 13.54
C ILE A 114 5.63 -9.69 14.90
N GLN A 115 5.16 -9.05 15.96
CA GLN A 115 5.40 -9.47 17.33
C GLN A 115 4.08 -9.71 18.04
N PHE A 116 3.86 -10.92 18.53
CA PHE A 116 2.74 -11.25 19.40
C PHE A 116 3.15 -11.01 20.85
N VAL A 117 2.36 -10.24 21.59
CA VAL A 117 2.57 -9.93 23.02
C VAL A 117 1.38 -10.46 23.80
N PRO A 118 1.33 -11.78 24.12
CA PRO A 118 0.15 -12.44 24.70
C PRO A 118 -0.29 -11.83 26.03
N GLN A 119 0.66 -11.40 26.87
CA GLN A 119 0.40 -10.80 28.19
C GLN A 119 -0.41 -9.48 28.09
N GLN A 120 -0.31 -8.79 26.95
CA GLN A 120 -1.03 -7.55 26.66
C GLN A 120 -2.19 -7.75 25.70
N GLN A 121 -2.45 -8.98 25.26
CA GLN A 121 -3.42 -9.29 24.20
C GLN A 121 -3.24 -8.40 22.95
N LYS A 122 -1.97 -8.20 22.57
CA LYS A 122 -1.56 -7.21 21.56
C LYS A 122 -0.72 -7.89 20.48
N VAL A 123 -0.89 -7.40 19.26
CA VAL A 123 -0.01 -7.72 18.13
C VAL A 123 0.59 -6.42 17.62
N GLU A 124 1.89 -6.39 17.46
CA GLU A 124 2.63 -5.28 16.88
C GLU A 124 3.08 -5.62 15.47
N LEU A 125 2.85 -4.68 14.56
CA LEU A 125 3.23 -4.77 13.15
C LEU A 125 4.23 -3.66 12.85
N TRP A 126 5.39 -4.03 12.34
CA TRP A 126 6.47 -3.10 12.02
C TRP A 126 6.74 -3.11 10.53
N PHE A 127 6.58 -1.96 9.87
CA PHE A 127 6.88 -1.77 8.47
C PHE A 127 8.17 -0.99 8.32
N GLU A 128 9.18 -1.62 7.73
CA GLU A 128 10.49 -1.04 7.52
C GLU A 128 10.78 -0.90 6.02
N PRO A 129 11.11 0.30 5.51
CA PRO A 129 11.54 0.45 4.13
C PRO A 129 12.90 -0.25 3.95
N ILE A 130 13.03 -1.07 2.92
CA ILE A 130 14.27 -1.77 2.57
C ILE A 130 14.87 -1.30 1.25
N LEU A 131 14.10 -0.55 0.46
CA LEU A 131 14.59 0.15 -0.71
C LEU A 131 14.62 1.65 -0.44
N GLN A 132 15.69 2.30 -0.87
CA GLN A 132 15.82 3.74 -0.74
C GLN A 132 14.86 4.45 -1.71
N MET A 133 14.08 5.37 -1.18
CA MET A 133 13.15 6.22 -1.92
C MET A 133 13.15 7.64 -1.33
N ASN A 134 12.68 8.62 -2.08
CA ASN A 134 12.56 9.98 -1.58
C ASN A 134 11.48 10.09 -0.51
N GLN A 135 11.51 11.18 0.27
CA GLN A 135 10.61 11.36 1.41
C GLN A 135 9.12 11.38 1.03
N GLN A 136 8.79 11.99 -0.10
CA GLN A 136 7.40 12.05 -0.60
C GLN A 136 6.87 10.66 -0.93
N CYS A 137 7.67 9.88 -1.66
CA CYS A 137 7.35 8.50 -2.02
C CYS A 137 7.24 7.61 -0.78
N LEU A 138 8.14 7.77 0.19
CA LEU A 138 8.12 7.04 1.45
C LEU A 138 6.85 7.35 2.26
N ALA A 139 6.50 8.62 2.43
CA ALA A 139 5.31 9.05 3.14
C ALA A 139 4.05 8.49 2.50
N PHE A 140 3.93 8.60 1.18
CA PHE A 140 2.83 8.04 0.41
C PHE A 140 2.64 6.53 0.66
N HIS A 141 3.73 5.76 0.61
CA HIS A 141 3.65 4.31 0.82
C HIS A 141 3.31 3.94 2.26
N ILE A 142 3.91 4.60 3.24
CA ILE A 142 3.62 4.33 4.66
C ILE A 142 2.14 4.57 4.95
N GLU A 143 1.58 5.67 4.48
CA GLU A 143 0.16 5.97 4.64
C GLU A 143 -0.71 4.93 3.92
N ALA A 144 -0.45 4.64 2.65
CA ALA A 144 -1.23 3.66 1.88
C ALA A 144 -1.18 2.26 2.50
N ILE A 145 -0.01 1.81 3.00
CA ILE A 145 0.15 0.52 3.68
C ILE A 145 -0.63 0.51 4.99
N ALA A 146 -0.53 1.56 5.81
CA ALA A 146 -1.21 1.64 7.09
C ALA A 146 -2.73 1.59 6.93
N VAL A 147 -3.26 2.35 5.99
CA VAL A 147 -4.70 2.37 5.66
C VAL A 147 -5.15 1.03 5.10
N ALA A 148 -4.40 0.43 4.16
CA ALA A 148 -4.73 -0.89 3.61
C ALA A 148 -4.75 -1.96 4.71
N PHE A 149 -3.77 -1.95 5.61
CA PHE A 149 -3.73 -2.88 6.74
C PHE A 149 -4.92 -2.71 7.66
N TYR A 150 -5.28 -1.48 8.01
CA TYR A 150 -6.44 -1.20 8.85
C TYR A 150 -7.72 -1.82 8.25
N TYR A 151 -8.03 -1.52 6.99
CA TYR A 151 -9.25 -2.03 6.34
C TYR A 151 -9.22 -3.55 6.14
N ASN A 152 -8.08 -4.12 5.78
CA ASN A 152 -7.96 -5.57 5.57
C ASN A 152 -8.01 -6.34 6.89
N VAL A 153 -7.46 -5.81 7.98
CA VAL A 153 -7.59 -6.43 9.32
C VAL A 153 -9.02 -6.34 9.82
N LEU A 154 -9.72 -5.22 9.60
CA LEU A 154 -11.16 -5.11 9.91
C LEU A 154 -11.99 -6.15 9.12
N GLU A 155 -11.68 -6.35 7.83
CA GLU A 155 -12.37 -7.35 7.01
C GLU A 155 -12.15 -8.77 7.54
N LEU A 156 -10.93 -9.12 7.97
CA LEU A 156 -10.59 -10.44 8.51
C LEU A 156 -11.11 -10.67 9.94
N ALA A 157 -11.03 -9.64 10.79
CA ALA A 157 -11.41 -9.74 12.20
C ALA A 157 -12.92 -9.51 12.43
N GLY A 158 -13.62 -8.92 11.44
CA GLY A 158 -14.98 -8.46 11.62
C GLY A 158 -15.08 -7.42 12.75
N GLN A 159 -16.14 -7.53 13.55
CA GLN A 159 -16.37 -6.60 14.69
C GLN A 159 -15.50 -6.92 15.94
N GLN A 160 -14.61 -7.90 15.86
CA GLN A 160 -13.78 -8.32 17.01
C GLN A 160 -12.56 -7.42 17.26
N LEU A 161 -12.23 -6.53 16.33
CA LEU A 161 -11.12 -5.58 16.51
C LEU A 161 -11.53 -4.44 17.45
N GLN A 162 -11.12 -4.54 18.71
CA GLN A 162 -11.52 -3.58 19.76
C GLN A 162 -10.69 -2.31 19.79
N ARG A 163 -9.40 -2.38 19.43
CA ARG A 163 -8.46 -1.26 19.46
C ARG A 163 -7.46 -1.36 18.33
N TYR A 164 -7.26 -0.26 17.64
CA TYR A 164 -6.21 -0.08 16.65
C TYR A 164 -5.46 1.21 16.97
N GLN A 165 -4.14 1.14 17.00
CA GLN A 165 -3.27 2.30 17.20
C GLN A 165 -2.22 2.30 16.10
N LEU A 166 -2.04 3.44 15.45
CA LEU A 166 -1.05 3.66 14.42
C LEU A 166 0.03 4.60 14.93
N TYR A 167 1.28 4.15 14.83
CA TYR A 167 2.45 4.98 15.12
C TYR A 167 3.26 5.13 13.83
N MET A 168 3.53 6.35 13.43
CA MET A 168 4.32 6.64 12.24
C MET A 168 5.53 7.48 12.62
N SER A 169 6.69 7.21 11.97
CA SER A 169 7.89 8.03 12.07
C SER A 169 7.83 9.33 11.24
N LEU A 170 6.70 9.57 10.59
CA LEU A 170 6.43 10.73 9.74
C LEU A 170 5.42 11.66 10.41
N PRO A 171 5.44 12.96 10.08
CA PRO A 171 4.39 13.87 10.51
C PRO A 171 3.00 13.38 10.11
N GLU A 172 2.02 13.64 10.96
CA GLU A 172 0.62 13.34 10.65
C GLU A 172 0.19 14.08 9.36
N PRO A 173 -0.43 13.38 8.41
CA PRO A 173 -0.92 14.02 7.19
C PRO A 173 -1.99 15.07 7.49
N ALA A 174 -1.93 16.21 6.81
CA ALA A 174 -2.84 17.34 7.06
C ALA A 174 -4.32 17.06 6.73
N HIS A 175 -4.63 15.93 6.09
CA HIS A 175 -5.99 15.52 5.70
C HIS A 175 -6.60 14.44 6.60
N LEU A 176 -5.88 14.02 7.64
CA LEU A 176 -6.40 13.20 8.74
C LEU A 176 -6.81 14.07 9.91
#